data_db530f2089c39d9af77cbf43d9bce0b3
#
_entry.id   db530f2089c39d9af77cbf43d9bce0b3
#
_cell.length_a   1.000
_cell.length_b   1.000
_cell.length_c   1.000
_cell.angle_alpha   90.00
_cell.angle_beta   90.00
_cell.angle_gamma   90.00
#
_symmetry.space_group_name_H-M   'P 1'
#
loop_
_entity.id
_entity.type
_entity.pdbx_description
1 polymer ?
#
loop_
_entity_poly.entity_id
_entity_poly.type
_entity_poly.pdbx_seq_one_letter_code
_entity_poly.pdbx_strand_id
1 'polypeptide(L)'
;LPETNFVLKNTELTIPAGSFSAAEPLVVSVTKDEGLKEGVSYVIPLSIESVDGDLKVKEGFRTVFVEIGRIIIGPAADCSGSTYFKVDFAEGEQDKYDIYNLGEVTYEARINLQRWGGWCNTVMGLEENFCLRFVQDDFKGQLQLSGWGGTLMVPTGGIAVSLNKWTHVAAVFDGPNKKVSIYIDGVLACSADTNKTSLDLTQVYQDDSFRIANSCNDGRQLKGYISEARVWAKALNGNDLKNNMCHVDPATDSLLAYCRFN
;
A
#
# COMPACT_ATOMS: atom_id res chain seq x y z
N LEU A 1 -23.87 -0.07 5.73
CA LEU A 1 -24.48 0.40 4.50
C LEU A 1 -25.98 0.52 4.72
N PRO A 2 -26.65 1.63 4.31
CA PRO A 2 -28.11 1.74 4.41
C PRO A 2 -28.82 0.64 3.59
N GLU A 3 -29.93 0.11 4.13
CA GLU A 3 -30.70 -0.97 3.50
C GLU A 3 -31.24 -0.59 2.10
N THR A 4 -31.40 0.70 1.84
CA THR A 4 -31.83 1.20 0.52
C THR A 4 -30.78 1.09 -0.57
N ASN A 5 -29.52 0.79 -0.21
CA ASN A 5 -28.40 0.72 -1.12
C ASN A 5 -28.09 -0.70 -1.61
N PHE A 6 -28.76 -1.71 -1.06
CA PHE A 6 -28.52 -3.11 -1.47
C PHE A 6 -29.79 -3.94 -1.45
N VAL A 7 -29.74 -5.04 -2.13
CA VAL A 7 -30.81 -6.06 -2.18
C VAL A 7 -30.21 -7.42 -1.87
N LEU A 8 -30.91 -8.18 -1.02
CA LEU A 8 -30.59 -9.58 -0.75
C LEU A 8 -31.50 -10.47 -1.61
N LYS A 9 -30.93 -11.52 -2.19
CA LYS A 9 -31.67 -12.60 -2.84
C LYS A 9 -31.29 -13.92 -2.24
N ASN A 10 -32.20 -14.90 -2.28
CA ASN A 10 -32.03 -16.22 -1.70
C ASN A 10 -31.76 -16.15 -0.20
N THR A 11 -32.63 -15.46 0.55
CA THR A 11 -32.52 -15.30 2.00
C THR A 11 -32.86 -16.58 2.78
N GLU A 12 -33.55 -17.53 2.13
CA GLU A 12 -33.78 -18.89 2.65
C GLU A 12 -32.84 -19.85 1.91
N LEU A 13 -31.97 -20.52 2.65
CA LEU A 13 -30.96 -21.40 2.08
C LEU A 13 -31.23 -22.85 2.46
N THR A 14 -31.28 -23.73 1.49
CA THR A 14 -31.40 -25.18 1.70
C THR A 14 -30.05 -25.86 1.48
N ILE A 15 -29.56 -26.57 2.48
CA ILE A 15 -28.38 -27.44 2.37
C ILE A 15 -28.90 -28.85 2.11
N PRO A 16 -28.66 -29.43 0.91
CA PRO A 16 -29.11 -30.77 0.58
C PRO A 16 -28.47 -31.81 1.50
N ALA A 17 -29.20 -32.92 1.74
CA ALA A 17 -28.66 -34.04 2.49
C ALA A 17 -27.35 -34.55 1.89
N GLY A 18 -26.30 -34.66 2.74
CA GLY A 18 -24.97 -35.07 2.31
C GLY A 18 -24.11 -33.95 1.70
N SER A 19 -24.62 -32.72 1.65
CA SER A 19 -23.85 -31.53 1.20
C SER A 19 -23.36 -30.71 2.40
N PHE A 20 -22.28 -29.95 2.20
CA PHE A 20 -21.77 -28.95 3.14
C PHE A 20 -22.05 -27.51 2.67
N SER A 21 -22.74 -27.34 1.54
CA SER A 21 -23.04 -26.05 0.95
C SER A 21 -24.51 -25.96 0.58
N ALA A 22 -25.06 -24.75 0.61
CA ALA A 22 -26.40 -24.48 0.11
C ALA A 22 -26.49 -24.79 -1.39
N ALA A 23 -27.67 -25.20 -1.85
CA ALA A 23 -27.93 -25.47 -3.25
C ALA A 23 -27.79 -24.20 -4.10
N GLU A 24 -28.22 -23.06 -3.54
CA GLU A 24 -28.02 -21.74 -4.15
C GLU A 24 -27.41 -20.77 -3.12
N PRO A 25 -26.50 -19.86 -3.54
CA PRO A 25 -25.88 -18.93 -2.61
C PRO A 25 -26.83 -17.79 -2.25
N LEU A 26 -26.67 -17.23 -1.04
CA LEU A 26 -27.16 -15.90 -0.75
C LEU A 26 -26.45 -14.89 -1.65
N VAL A 27 -27.21 -14.01 -2.29
CA VAL A 27 -26.68 -12.97 -3.17
C VAL A 27 -26.92 -11.60 -2.55
N VAL A 28 -25.85 -10.84 -2.37
CA VAL A 28 -25.87 -9.43 -1.98
C VAL A 28 -25.57 -8.59 -3.22
N SER A 29 -26.52 -7.74 -3.63
CA SER A 29 -26.35 -6.86 -4.78
C SER A 29 -26.42 -5.41 -4.33
N VAL A 30 -25.36 -4.65 -4.49
CA VAL A 30 -25.37 -3.20 -4.30
C VAL A 30 -26.09 -2.58 -5.49
N THR A 31 -27.16 -1.85 -5.23
CA THR A 31 -28.04 -1.23 -6.24
C THR A 31 -27.83 0.25 -6.39
N LYS A 32 -27.25 0.90 -5.37
CA LYS A 32 -26.96 2.34 -5.36
C LYS A 32 -25.61 2.58 -4.67
N ASP A 33 -24.79 3.41 -5.27
CA ASP A 33 -23.52 3.88 -4.70
C ASP A 33 -23.56 5.35 -4.26
N GLU A 34 -24.70 6.01 -4.47
CA GLU A 34 -24.94 7.38 -4.05
C GLU A 34 -24.77 7.50 -2.53
N GLY A 35 -23.95 8.45 -2.11
CA GLY A 35 -23.62 8.68 -0.70
C GLY A 35 -22.49 7.80 -0.16
N LEU A 36 -21.96 6.84 -0.93
CA LEU A 36 -20.74 6.14 -0.56
C LEU A 36 -19.53 7.06 -0.79
N LYS A 37 -18.76 7.28 0.27
CA LYS A 37 -17.55 8.10 0.20
C LYS A 37 -16.38 7.25 -0.26
N GLU A 38 -15.50 7.84 -1.04
CA GLU A 38 -14.21 7.22 -1.40
C GLU A 38 -13.36 6.98 -0.14
N GLY A 39 -12.67 5.83 -0.10
CA GLY A 39 -11.80 5.46 1.03
C GLY A 39 -12.55 5.06 2.30
N VAL A 40 -13.88 4.96 2.26
CA VAL A 40 -14.69 4.50 3.39
C VAL A 40 -15.21 3.09 3.13
N SER A 41 -14.92 2.17 4.06
CA SER A 41 -15.52 0.83 4.06
C SER A 41 -16.87 0.84 4.75
N TYR A 42 -17.87 0.30 4.07
CA TYR A 42 -19.21 0.09 4.59
C TYR A 42 -19.42 -1.40 4.84
N VAL A 43 -20.09 -1.73 5.94
CA VAL A 43 -20.31 -3.12 6.32
C VAL A 43 -21.80 -3.43 6.29
N ILE A 44 -22.16 -4.60 5.74
CA ILE A 44 -23.48 -5.19 5.84
C ILE A 44 -23.35 -6.41 6.75
N PRO A 45 -23.90 -6.38 7.99
CA PRO A 45 -23.98 -7.56 8.82
C PRO A 45 -25.12 -8.46 8.32
N LEU A 46 -24.82 -9.71 8.07
CA LEU A 46 -25.78 -10.74 7.68
C LEU A 46 -25.83 -11.80 8.77
N SER A 47 -26.98 -11.98 9.40
CA SER A 47 -27.15 -12.92 10.51
C SER A 47 -28.14 -14.03 10.15
N ILE A 48 -27.83 -15.26 10.57
CA ILE A 48 -28.77 -16.37 10.51
C ILE A 48 -29.85 -16.14 11.58
N GLU A 49 -31.09 -15.96 11.18
CA GLU A 49 -32.21 -15.77 12.11
C GLU A 49 -32.65 -17.08 12.77
N SER A 50 -32.88 -18.10 11.97
CA SER A 50 -33.34 -19.39 12.38
C SER A 50 -32.77 -20.50 11.51
N VAL A 51 -32.80 -21.70 12.03
CA VAL A 51 -32.56 -22.95 11.29
C VAL A 51 -33.66 -23.94 11.60
N ASP A 52 -34.07 -24.69 10.59
CA ASP A 52 -35.11 -25.72 10.78
C ASP A 52 -34.53 -27.01 11.36
N GLY A 53 -35.36 -27.77 12.03
CA GLY A 53 -35.01 -29.06 12.63
C GLY A 53 -34.28 -28.95 13.98
N ASP A 54 -33.54 -29.99 14.35
CA ASP A 54 -32.78 -30.08 15.60
C ASP A 54 -31.43 -29.39 15.58
N LEU A 55 -31.12 -28.67 14.51
CA LEU A 55 -29.85 -27.98 14.33
C LEU A 55 -29.81 -26.66 15.14
N LYS A 56 -28.63 -26.28 15.57
CA LYS A 56 -28.40 -25.01 16.28
C LYS A 56 -27.30 -24.22 15.57
N VAL A 57 -27.53 -22.91 15.48
CA VAL A 57 -26.46 -22.00 15.01
C VAL A 57 -25.39 -21.93 16.09
N LYS A 58 -24.16 -22.19 15.73
CA LYS A 58 -23.01 -22.05 16.61
C LYS A 58 -22.75 -20.57 16.92
N GLU A 59 -22.76 -20.22 18.20
CA GLU A 59 -22.38 -18.88 18.66
C GLU A 59 -21.01 -18.48 18.10
N GLY A 60 -20.85 -17.22 17.68
CA GLY A 60 -19.63 -16.71 17.05
C GLY A 60 -19.58 -16.94 15.53
N PHE A 61 -20.45 -17.78 14.96
CA PHE A 61 -20.58 -17.98 13.50
C PHE A 61 -21.95 -17.57 12.96
N ARG A 62 -22.73 -16.89 13.79
CA ARG A 62 -24.09 -16.47 13.44
C ARG A 62 -24.12 -15.33 12.43
N THR A 63 -23.13 -14.45 12.48
CA THR A 63 -23.09 -13.24 11.67
C THR A 63 -21.85 -13.22 10.78
N VAL A 64 -22.06 -12.91 9.50
CA VAL A 64 -21.02 -12.65 8.50
C VAL A 64 -21.09 -11.19 8.15
N PHE A 65 -19.93 -10.54 8.01
CA PHE A 65 -19.82 -9.15 7.61
C PHE A 65 -19.38 -9.08 6.14
N VAL A 66 -20.23 -8.48 5.30
CA VAL A 66 -19.89 -8.18 3.89
C VAL A 66 -19.37 -6.75 3.85
N GLU A 67 -18.11 -6.61 3.52
CA GLU A 67 -17.47 -5.30 3.37
C GLU A 67 -17.64 -4.79 1.94
N ILE A 68 -18.05 -3.53 1.81
CA ILE A 68 -18.29 -2.86 0.55
C ILE A 68 -17.53 -1.54 0.57
N GLY A 69 -16.70 -1.32 -0.46
CA GLY A 69 -16.04 -0.06 -0.71
C GLY A 69 -16.40 0.48 -2.09
N ARG A 70 -16.37 1.80 -2.26
CA ARG A 70 -16.47 2.41 -3.57
C ARG A 70 -15.17 2.17 -4.34
N ILE A 71 -15.29 1.81 -5.62
CA ILE A 71 -14.12 1.75 -6.51
C ILE A 71 -13.57 3.17 -6.65
N ILE A 72 -12.32 3.34 -6.25
CA ILE A 72 -11.62 4.61 -6.37
C ILE A 72 -10.93 4.62 -7.74
N ILE A 73 -11.34 5.57 -8.58
CA ILE A 73 -10.67 5.86 -9.84
C ILE A 73 -9.83 7.11 -9.60
N GLY A 74 -8.54 6.93 -9.49
CA GLY A 74 -7.59 8.00 -9.28
C GLY A 74 -6.63 8.17 -10.46
N PRO A 75 -6.03 9.35 -10.62
CA PRO A 75 -4.99 9.58 -11.62
C PRO A 75 -3.73 8.81 -11.29
N ALA A 76 -2.92 8.57 -12.32
CA ALA A 76 -1.60 7.96 -12.18
C ALA A 76 -0.63 8.61 -13.17
N ALA A 77 0.61 8.79 -12.75
CA ALA A 77 1.67 9.26 -13.64
C ALA A 77 2.21 8.10 -14.46
N ASP A 78 2.39 8.33 -15.77
CA ASP A 78 3.08 7.42 -16.66
C ASP A 78 4.59 7.66 -16.58
N CYS A 79 5.30 6.74 -15.95
CA CYS A 79 6.75 6.73 -15.81
C CYS A 79 7.43 5.68 -16.71
N SER A 80 6.71 5.11 -17.69
CA SER A 80 7.24 4.08 -18.60
C SER A 80 8.36 4.60 -19.51
N GLY A 81 8.40 5.91 -19.74
CA GLY A 81 9.47 6.62 -20.44
C GLY A 81 10.63 7.01 -19.52
N SER A 82 10.88 8.32 -19.43
CA SER A 82 11.91 8.92 -18.57
C SER A 82 11.35 9.90 -17.52
N THR A 83 10.04 9.90 -17.33
CA THR A 83 9.36 10.78 -16.36
C THR A 83 9.68 10.34 -14.93
N TYR A 84 10.02 11.30 -14.10
CA TYR A 84 10.19 11.15 -12.66
C TYR A 84 9.85 12.47 -11.97
N PHE A 85 9.71 12.45 -10.65
CA PHE A 85 9.39 13.63 -9.85
C PHE A 85 10.47 13.83 -8.78
N LYS A 86 10.79 15.10 -8.51
CA LYS A 86 11.64 15.49 -7.38
C LYS A 86 10.76 16.03 -6.27
N VAL A 87 11.10 15.70 -5.03
CA VAL A 87 10.52 16.30 -3.84
C VAL A 87 11.63 16.99 -3.09
N ASP A 88 11.54 18.30 -2.95
CA ASP A 88 12.49 19.09 -2.16
C ASP A 88 11.91 19.31 -0.76
N PHE A 89 12.41 18.56 0.20
CA PHE A 89 11.99 18.67 1.59
C PHE A 89 12.62 19.87 2.29
N ALA A 90 13.65 20.49 1.73
CA ALA A 90 14.28 21.69 2.28
C ALA A 90 13.49 22.97 1.94
N GLU A 91 12.62 22.93 0.91
CA GLU A 91 11.75 24.03 0.54
C GLU A 91 10.36 23.83 1.17
N GLY A 92 9.99 24.64 2.14
CA GLY A 92 8.67 24.65 2.73
C GLY A 92 8.65 24.75 4.26
N GLU A 93 7.45 24.97 4.81
CA GLU A 93 7.22 25.01 6.25
C GLU A 93 7.22 23.59 6.82
N GLN A 94 8.33 23.18 7.41
CA GLN A 94 8.50 21.89 8.07
C GLN A 94 8.53 22.03 9.60
N ASP A 95 7.84 23.02 10.13
CA ASP A 95 7.91 23.43 11.55
C ASP A 95 7.54 22.32 12.54
N LYS A 96 6.78 21.31 12.08
CA LYS A 96 6.28 20.25 12.96
C LYS A 96 7.22 19.05 13.09
N TYR A 97 7.98 18.75 12.04
CA TYR A 97 8.86 17.57 11.98
C TYR A 97 10.28 18.01 11.62
N ASP A 98 11.26 17.53 12.37
CA ASP A 98 12.67 17.72 12.05
C ASP A 98 13.07 16.80 10.88
N ILE A 99 12.87 17.26 9.66
CA ILE A 99 13.16 16.51 8.43
C ILE A 99 14.64 16.15 8.26
N TYR A 100 15.52 16.79 9.00
CA TYR A 100 16.95 16.46 9.04
C TYR A 100 17.26 15.30 9.98
N ASN A 101 16.32 14.91 10.86
CA ASN A 101 16.56 13.91 11.90
C ASN A 101 15.29 13.16 12.29
N LEU A 102 14.59 12.58 11.30
CA LEU A 102 13.37 11.81 11.54
C LEU A 102 13.67 10.46 12.14
N GLY A 103 13.15 10.18 13.32
CA GLY A 103 13.26 8.87 13.98
C GLY A 103 12.44 7.78 13.31
N GLU A 104 11.36 8.14 12.63
CA GLU A 104 10.46 7.23 11.93
C GLU A 104 10.11 7.78 10.57
N VAL A 105 10.10 6.94 9.54
CA VAL A 105 9.74 7.33 8.17
C VAL A 105 9.03 6.18 7.46
N THR A 106 8.00 6.50 6.69
CA THR A 106 7.42 5.55 5.73
C THR A 106 7.37 6.19 4.34
N TYR A 107 7.82 5.45 3.34
CA TYR A 107 7.55 5.70 1.93
C TYR A 107 6.53 4.70 1.45
N GLU A 108 5.47 5.15 0.79
CA GLU A 108 4.50 4.26 0.17
C GLU A 108 4.02 4.78 -1.18
N ALA A 109 3.69 3.87 -2.09
CA ALA A 109 3.09 4.20 -3.38
C ALA A 109 2.27 3.02 -3.92
N ARG A 110 1.33 3.33 -4.82
CA ARG A 110 0.72 2.33 -5.70
C ARG A 110 1.46 2.34 -7.03
N ILE A 111 1.88 1.19 -7.48
CA ILE A 111 2.63 1.02 -8.74
C ILE A 111 1.95 -0.03 -9.62
N ASN A 112 2.06 0.16 -10.94
CA ASN A 112 1.68 -0.82 -11.93
C ASN A 112 2.80 -0.92 -12.97
N LEU A 113 3.68 -1.90 -12.81
CA LEU A 113 4.80 -2.11 -13.72
C LEU A 113 4.30 -2.68 -15.04
N GLN A 114 4.74 -2.09 -16.15
CA GLN A 114 4.42 -2.56 -17.50
C GLN A 114 5.52 -3.47 -18.04
N ARG A 115 6.74 -3.29 -17.58
CA ARG A 115 7.90 -4.11 -17.96
C ARG A 115 8.99 -4.04 -16.90
N TRP A 116 9.87 -5.01 -16.91
CA TRP A 116 11.10 -4.95 -16.14
C TRP A 116 12.07 -3.98 -16.80
N GLY A 117 12.74 -3.18 -16.01
CA GLY A 117 13.85 -2.34 -16.49
C GLY A 117 15.19 -3.03 -16.32
N GLY A 118 16.24 -2.42 -16.85
CA GLY A 118 17.57 -3.02 -16.88
C GLY A 118 18.35 -2.97 -15.57
N TRP A 119 18.14 -1.96 -14.73
CA TRP A 119 18.97 -1.73 -13.54
C TRP A 119 18.16 -1.10 -12.42
N CYS A 120 18.06 -1.78 -11.28
CA CYS A 120 17.54 -1.24 -10.01
C CYS A 120 16.42 -0.20 -10.14
N ASN A 121 15.35 -0.49 -10.88
CA ASN A 121 14.24 0.45 -11.06
C ASN A 121 13.71 0.96 -9.73
N THR A 122 13.72 2.27 -9.56
CA THR A 122 13.39 2.91 -8.30
C THR A 122 11.91 3.23 -8.21
N VAL A 123 11.30 2.90 -7.09
CA VAL A 123 9.95 3.37 -6.74
C VAL A 123 10.05 4.80 -6.20
N MET A 124 10.79 5.00 -5.12
CA MET A 124 11.01 6.31 -4.52
C MET A 124 12.09 6.27 -3.42
N GLY A 125 12.65 7.42 -3.14
CA GLY A 125 13.55 7.60 -1.99
C GLY A 125 14.80 8.40 -2.31
N LEU A 126 15.75 8.30 -1.40
CA LEU A 126 17.08 8.91 -1.42
C LEU A 126 18.10 7.83 -1.75
N GLU A 127 18.74 7.93 -2.91
CA GLU A 127 19.81 6.99 -3.30
C GLU A 127 20.94 7.03 -2.27
N GLU A 128 21.54 5.85 -2.00
CA GLU A 128 22.61 5.65 -1.00
C GLU A 128 22.24 6.05 0.46
N ASN A 129 20.99 6.47 0.70
CA ASN A 129 20.51 6.80 2.03
C ASN A 129 19.35 5.89 2.45
N PHE A 130 18.14 6.09 1.89
CA PHE A 130 16.99 5.20 2.09
C PHE A 130 16.14 5.19 0.83
N CYS A 131 16.23 4.13 0.05
CA CYS A 131 15.65 4.05 -1.29
C CYS A 131 14.93 2.72 -1.48
N LEU A 132 13.63 2.78 -1.83
CA LEU A 132 12.83 1.62 -2.22
C LEU A 132 12.95 1.42 -3.73
N ARG A 133 13.49 0.28 -4.14
CA ARG A 133 13.73 -0.03 -5.54
C ARG A 133 13.58 -1.52 -5.81
N PHE A 134 13.58 -1.90 -7.07
CA PHE A 134 13.65 -3.30 -7.49
C PHE A 134 15.08 -3.80 -7.54
N VAL A 135 15.26 -5.08 -7.23
CA VAL A 135 16.53 -5.78 -7.42
C VAL A 135 16.83 -5.88 -8.92
N GLN A 136 18.10 -5.97 -9.27
CA GLN A 136 18.57 -6.15 -10.66
C GLN A 136 17.93 -7.35 -11.37
N ASP A 137 18.01 -7.37 -12.70
CA ASP A 137 17.34 -8.23 -13.67
C ASP A 137 17.08 -9.70 -13.30
N ASP A 138 17.98 -10.35 -12.58
CA ASP A 138 17.85 -11.77 -12.23
C ASP A 138 16.75 -12.02 -11.16
N PHE A 139 16.29 -10.98 -10.47
CA PHE A 139 15.32 -11.06 -9.38
C PHE A 139 14.05 -10.26 -9.72
N LYS A 140 13.48 -10.54 -10.86
CA LYS A 140 12.32 -9.81 -11.42
C LYS A 140 11.19 -9.64 -10.42
N GLY A 141 10.82 -8.39 -10.18
CA GLY A 141 9.72 -8.03 -9.29
C GLY A 141 10.03 -8.05 -7.80
N GLN A 142 11.23 -8.44 -7.38
CA GLN A 142 11.62 -8.34 -5.97
C GLN A 142 12.02 -6.91 -5.62
N LEU A 143 11.47 -6.43 -4.51
CA LEU A 143 11.83 -5.14 -3.93
C LEU A 143 13.04 -5.30 -3.00
N GLN A 144 13.80 -4.21 -2.89
CA GLN A 144 14.88 -4.06 -1.92
C GLN A 144 14.92 -2.65 -1.35
N LEU A 145 15.46 -2.52 -0.16
CA LEU A 145 15.93 -1.25 0.37
C LEU A 145 17.42 -1.12 0.10
N SER A 146 17.82 0.01 -0.45
CA SER A 146 19.21 0.41 -0.55
C SER A 146 19.43 1.66 0.28
N GLY A 147 20.48 1.68 1.07
CA GLY A 147 20.73 2.82 1.93
C GLY A 147 22.12 2.83 2.55
N TRP A 148 22.46 3.97 3.12
CA TRP A 148 23.66 4.24 3.89
C TRP A 148 24.94 3.75 3.22
N GLY A 149 25.17 4.21 2.00
CA GLY A 149 26.35 3.85 1.21
C GLY A 149 26.26 2.44 0.59
N GLY A 150 25.05 1.98 0.27
CA GLY A 150 24.82 0.68 -0.36
C GLY A 150 24.91 -0.51 0.60
N THR A 151 25.06 -0.26 1.89
CA THR A 151 25.24 -1.32 2.90
C THR A 151 23.92 -1.94 3.37
N LEU A 152 22.79 -1.25 3.17
CA LEU A 152 21.48 -1.77 3.54
C LEU A 152 20.81 -2.38 2.30
N MET A 153 20.70 -3.70 2.28
CA MET A 153 20.02 -4.45 1.24
C MET A 153 19.03 -5.41 1.89
N VAL A 154 17.74 -5.17 1.68
CA VAL A 154 16.67 -5.98 2.27
C VAL A 154 15.81 -6.53 1.13
N PRO A 155 16.16 -7.66 0.52
CA PRO A 155 15.37 -8.29 -0.53
C PRO A 155 14.10 -8.91 0.04
N THR A 156 13.03 -8.92 -0.74
CA THR A 156 11.73 -9.50 -0.34
C THR A 156 11.71 -11.04 -0.34
N GLY A 157 12.86 -11.71 -0.47
CA GLY A 157 12.97 -13.15 -0.23
C GLY A 157 12.13 -14.05 -1.13
N GLY A 158 11.86 -13.65 -2.37
CA GLY A 158 11.04 -14.40 -3.32
C GLY A 158 9.60 -13.89 -3.45
N ILE A 159 9.14 -12.98 -2.60
CA ILE A 159 7.89 -12.26 -2.80
C ILE A 159 8.13 -11.19 -3.87
N ALA A 160 7.35 -11.22 -4.96
CA ALA A 160 7.57 -10.38 -6.12
C ALA A 160 6.32 -9.60 -6.50
N VAL A 161 6.52 -8.38 -7.00
CA VAL A 161 5.48 -7.58 -7.65
C VAL A 161 5.26 -8.10 -9.07
N SER A 162 4.01 -8.31 -9.47
CA SER A 162 3.67 -8.78 -10.81
C SER A 162 3.56 -7.63 -11.81
N LEU A 163 3.89 -7.91 -13.10
CA LEU A 163 3.60 -6.96 -14.17
C LEU A 163 2.11 -6.80 -14.39
N ASN A 164 1.71 -5.62 -14.90
CA ASN A 164 0.34 -5.27 -15.28
C ASN A 164 -0.69 -5.43 -14.14
N LYS A 165 -0.24 -5.31 -12.91
CA LYS A 165 -1.09 -5.37 -11.71
C LYS A 165 -0.77 -4.17 -10.82
N TRP A 166 -1.81 -3.45 -10.39
CA TRP A 166 -1.67 -2.46 -9.34
C TRP A 166 -1.31 -3.14 -8.02
N THR A 167 -0.22 -2.69 -7.43
CA THR A 167 0.31 -3.21 -6.17
C THR A 167 0.69 -2.04 -5.28
N HIS A 168 0.29 -2.07 -4.03
CA HIS A 168 0.76 -1.12 -3.03
C HIS A 168 2.09 -1.60 -2.45
N VAL A 169 3.07 -0.72 -2.40
CA VAL A 169 4.41 -1.02 -1.87
C VAL A 169 4.81 0.04 -0.86
N ALA A 170 5.45 -0.38 0.23
CA ALA A 170 5.94 0.55 1.24
C ALA A 170 7.29 0.12 1.81
N ALA A 171 8.09 1.10 2.16
CA ALA A 171 9.32 0.98 2.93
C ALA A 171 9.18 1.73 4.25
N VAL A 172 9.46 1.07 5.35
CA VAL A 172 9.31 1.62 6.70
C VAL A 172 10.67 1.63 7.40
N PHE A 173 11.06 2.77 7.90
CA PHE A 173 12.16 2.98 8.82
C PHE A 173 11.60 3.25 10.23
N ASP A 174 12.00 2.44 11.18
CA ASP A 174 11.60 2.51 12.59
C ASP A 174 12.88 2.57 13.44
N GLY A 175 13.41 3.76 13.61
CA GLY A 175 14.63 4.03 14.35
C GLY A 175 14.57 3.63 15.82
N PRO A 176 13.50 3.95 16.57
CA PRO A 176 13.32 3.50 17.96
C PRO A 176 13.42 1.98 18.12
N ASN A 177 12.83 1.22 17.22
CA ASN A 177 12.89 -0.26 17.24
C ASN A 177 14.06 -0.83 16.45
N LYS A 178 14.90 0.03 15.82
CA LYS A 178 16.06 -0.36 15.01
C LYS A 178 15.69 -1.35 13.90
N LYS A 179 14.60 -1.08 13.19
CA LYS A 179 14.07 -1.93 12.13
C LYS A 179 13.88 -1.15 10.83
N VAL A 180 14.08 -1.87 9.73
CA VAL A 180 13.59 -1.47 8.41
C VAL A 180 12.73 -2.58 7.85
N SER A 181 11.68 -2.23 7.11
CA SER A 181 10.73 -3.21 6.61
C SER A 181 10.22 -2.84 5.23
N ILE A 182 9.89 -3.85 4.42
CA ILE A 182 9.18 -3.70 3.16
C ILE A 182 7.82 -4.37 3.28
N TYR A 183 6.78 -3.68 2.84
CA TYR A 183 5.41 -4.19 2.77
C TYR A 183 4.93 -4.22 1.32
N ILE A 184 4.13 -5.23 1.01
CA ILE A 184 3.43 -5.38 -0.27
C ILE A 184 1.96 -5.62 0.04
N ASP A 185 1.06 -4.81 -0.51
CA ASP A 185 -0.38 -4.83 -0.23
C ASP A 185 -0.69 -4.87 1.29
N GLY A 186 0.08 -4.08 2.08
CA GLY A 186 -0.04 -3.99 3.54
C GLY A 186 0.39 -5.24 4.30
N VAL A 187 1.00 -6.22 3.63
CA VAL A 187 1.56 -7.42 4.24
C VAL A 187 3.07 -7.28 4.35
N LEU A 188 3.65 -7.58 5.51
CA LEU A 188 5.10 -7.58 5.71
C LEU A 188 5.76 -8.60 4.78
N ALA A 189 6.58 -8.11 3.86
CA ALA A 189 7.32 -8.94 2.92
C ALA A 189 8.70 -9.34 3.47
N CYS A 190 9.41 -8.39 4.07
CA CYS A 190 10.65 -8.66 4.81
C CYS A 190 10.98 -7.54 5.78
N SER A 191 11.86 -7.82 6.72
CA SER A 191 12.45 -6.82 7.62
C SER A 191 13.90 -7.17 7.94
N ALA A 192 14.66 -6.16 8.35
CA ALA A 192 16.03 -6.29 8.83
C ALA A 192 16.29 -5.33 9.99
N ASP A 193 17.32 -5.65 10.77
CA ASP A 193 17.81 -4.75 11.80
C ASP A 193 18.65 -3.62 11.18
N THR A 194 18.63 -2.46 11.80
CA THR A 194 19.48 -1.32 11.49
C THR A 194 20.11 -0.75 12.75
N ASN A 195 21.29 -0.15 12.63
CA ASN A 195 21.89 0.62 13.71
C ASN A 195 21.57 2.13 13.61
N LYS A 196 20.82 2.52 12.58
CA LYS A 196 20.40 3.92 12.41
C LYS A 196 19.23 4.23 13.33
N THR A 197 19.24 5.44 13.86
CA THR A 197 18.19 5.95 14.77
C THR A 197 17.40 7.09 14.14
N SER A 198 17.88 7.64 13.05
CA SER A 198 17.20 8.71 12.31
C SER A 198 17.58 8.72 10.83
N LEU A 199 16.75 9.40 10.05
CA LEU A 199 16.88 9.59 8.62
C LEU A 199 16.74 11.08 8.30
N ASP A 200 17.60 11.59 7.43
CA ASP A 200 17.59 12.95 6.91
C ASP A 200 17.02 12.92 5.48
N LEU A 201 15.85 13.54 5.27
CA LEU A 201 15.18 13.59 3.97
C LEU A 201 15.77 14.62 3.00
N THR A 202 16.68 15.47 3.49
CA THR A 202 17.32 16.52 2.68
C THR A 202 18.65 16.10 2.09
N GLN A 203 19.12 14.90 2.39
CA GLN A 203 20.39 14.42 1.89
C GLN A 203 20.42 14.37 0.37
N VAL A 204 21.59 14.64 -0.18
CA VAL A 204 21.85 14.66 -1.61
C VAL A 204 22.91 13.62 -1.94
N TYR A 205 22.69 12.85 -3.01
CA TYR A 205 23.67 11.93 -3.57
C TYR A 205 23.88 12.26 -5.05
N GLN A 206 25.11 12.62 -5.45
CA GLN A 206 25.46 12.99 -6.84
C GLN A 206 24.54 14.13 -7.36
N ASP A 207 24.36 15.19 -6.60
CA ASP A 207 23.50 16.34 -6.89
C ASP A 207 21.99 16.01 -7.01
N ASP A 208 21.56 14.84 -6.52
CA ASP A 208 20.17 14.43 -6.52
C ASP A 208 19.56 14.37 -5.13
N SER A 209 18.40 15.04 -5.00
CA SER A 209 17.51 15.00 -3.85
C SER A 209 16.56 13.80 -3.90
N PHE A 210 15.55 13.78 -3.05
CA PHE A 210 14.50 12.77 -3.06
C PHE A 210 13.79 12.70 -4.41
N ARG A 211 13.64 11.49 -4.94
CA ARG A 211 12.94 11.25 -6.21
C ARG A 211 11.85 10.20 -6.07
N ILE A 212 10.82 10.34 -6.92
CA ILE A 212 9.76 9.37 -7.15
C ILE A 212 9.90 8.87 -8.59
N ALA A 213 9.81 7.56 -8.78
CA ALA A 213 9.94 6.83 -10.04
C ALA A 213 11.34 6.86 -10.69
N ASN A 214 12.35 7.31 -9.98
CA ASN A 214 13.77 7.26 -10.39
C ASN A 214 14.67 7.40 -9.16
N SER A 215 15.96 7.22 -9.34
CA SER A 215 17.03 7.67 -8.45
C SER A 215 18.20 8.24 -9.28
N CYS A 216 19.30 8.48 -8.68
CA CYS A 216 20.42 9.35 -9.10
C CYS A 216 20.84 9.39 -10.59
N ASN A 217 20.49 8.44 -11.44
CA ASN A 217 20.95 8.42 -12.83
C ASN A 217 19.97 7.75 -13.80
N ASP A 218 20.28 7.83 -15.09
CA ASP A 218 19.55 7.15 -16.15
C ASP A 218 19.63 5.62 -16.00
N GLY A 219 18.56 4.94 -16.38
CA GLY A 219 18.45 3.47 -16.29
C GLY A 219 17.77 2.98 -15.01
N ARG A 220 17.53 3.85 -14.03
CA ARG A 220 16.84 3.51 -12.78
C ARG A 220 15.37 3.91 -12.72
N GLN A 221 14.81 4.38 -13.85
CA GLN A 221 13.42 4.79 -13.92
C GLN A 221 12.48 3.62 -13.72
N LEU A 222 11.40 3.85 -12.98
CA LEU A 222 10.25 2.96 -12.94
C LEU A 222 9.70 2.78 -14.36
N LYS A 223 9.34 1.55 -14.73
CA LYS A 223 8.81 1.25 -16.06
C LYS A 223 7.33 0.88 -15.97
N GLY A 224 6.49 1.89 -15.74
CA GLY A 224 5.05 1.72 -15.55
C GLY A 224 4.39 2.96 -14.98
N TYR A 225 3.30 2.76 -14.29
CA TYR A 225 2.51 3.81 -13.66
C TYR A 225 2.75 3.88 -12.17
N ILE A 226 2.65 5.09 -11.61
CA ILE A 226 2.70 5.34 -10.17
C ILE A 226 1.53 6.25 -9.75
N SER A 227 0.96 5.98 -8.60
CA SER A 227 -0.12 6.75 -7.99
C SER A 227 0.02 6.72 -6.47
N GLU A 228 -0.63 7.67 -5.79
CA GLU A 228 -0.71 7.68 -4.33
C GLU A 228 0.67 7.60 -3.64
N ALA A 229 1.66 8.31 -4.19
CA ALA A 229 3.00 8.33 -3.60
C ALA A 229 3.03 9.26 -2.37
N ARG A 230 3.46 8.73 -1.22
CA ARG A 230 3.44 9.44 0.06
C ARG A 230 4.70 9.23 0.85
N VAL A 231 5.03 10.24 1.65
CA VAL A 231 6.11 10.20 2.63
C VAL A 231 5.54 10.62 3.98
N TRP A 232 5.82 9.82 5.01
CA TRP A 232 5.31 10.03 6.37
C TRP A 232 6.46 10.17 7.37
N ALA A 233 6.31 11.07 8.35
CA ALA A 233 7.13 11.13 9.55
C ALA A 233 6.61 10.16 10.62
N LYS A 234 6.37 8.91 10.24
CA LYS A 234 5.84 7.84 11.09
C LYS A 234 6.19 6.47 10.52
N ALA A 235 6.50 5.53 11.39
CA ALA A 235 6.60 4.12 11.03
C ALA A 235 5.19 3.50 10.98
N LEU A 236 4.61 3.39 9.78
CA LEU A 236 3.29 2.80 9.59
C LEU A 236 3.35 1.27 9.71
N ASN A 237 2.40 0.69 10.41
CA ASN A 237 2.25 -0.77 10.49
C ASN A 237 1.40 -1.31 9.33
N GLY A 238 1.32 -2.64 9.19
CA GLY A 238 0.59 -3.28 8.10
C GLY A 238 -0.91 -2.95 8.04
N ASN A 239 -1.56 -2.67 9.19
CA ASN A 239 -2.97 -2.25 9.20
C ASN A 239 -3.14 -0.81 8.75
N ASP A 240 -2.26 0.10 9.21
CA ASP A 240 -2.23 1.49 8.72
C ASP A 240 -2.06 1.49 7.19
N LEU A 241 -1.08 0.74 6.68
CA LEU A 241 -0.80 0.63 5.24
C LEU A 241 -1.99 0.05 4.45
N LYS A 242 -2.69 -0.94 4.99
CA LYS A 242 -3.91 -1.49 4.35
C LYS A 242 -5.02 -0.46 4.27
N ASN A 243 -5.23 0.30 5.34
CA ASN A 243 -6.26 1.34 5.38
C ASN A 243 -5.94 2.50 4.43
N ASN A 244 -4.68 2.78 4.23
CA ASN A 244 -4.20 3.91 3.43
C ASN A 244 -3.99 3.59 1.93
N MET A 245 -4.15 2.33 1.50
CA MET A 245 -3.76 1.90 0.15
C MET A 245 -4.31 2.74 -0.99
N CYS A 246 -5.53 3.26 -0.85
CA CYS A 246 -6.23 3.89 -1.97
C CYS A 246 -6.29 5.41 -1.86
N HIS A 247 -6.46 5.92 -0.66
CA HIS A 247 -6.62 7.35 -0.42
C HIS A 247 -6.39 7.68 1.03
N VAL A 248 -5.80 8.85 1.30
CA VAL A 248 -5.71 9.44 2.63
C VAL A 248 -6.12 10.90 2.58
N ASP A 249 -6.56 11.44 3.71
CA ASP A 249 -6.78 12.87 3.83
C ASP A 249 -5.42 13.59 3.78
N PRO A 250 -5.21 14.56 2.86
CA PRO A 250 -3.96 15.32 2.81
C PRO A 250 -3.63 16.08 4.09
N ALA A 251 -4.63 16.34 4.95
CA ALA A 251 -4.44 16.95 6.25
C ALA A 251 -4.07 15.95 7.36
N THR A 252 -3.85 14.67 7.03
CA THR A 252 -3.48 13.64 8.01
C THR A 252 -2.16 14.01 8.68
N ASP A 253 -2.14 13.92 10.00
CA ASP A 253 -0.94 14.16 10.78
C ASP A 253 0.19 13.20 10.37
N SER A 254 1.43 13.67 10.44
CA SER A 254 2.64 12.98 9.98
C SER A 254 2.81 12.78 8.47
N LEU A 255 1.87 13.18 7.63
CA LEU A 255 2.03 13.16 6.18
C LEU A 255 2.90 14.35 5.74
N LEU A 256 4.12 14.07 5.25
CA LEU A 256 5.09 15.09 4.82
C LEU A 256 4.95 15.44 3.35
N ALA A 257 4.64 14.47 2.52
CA ALA A 257 4.42 14.67 1.08
C ALA A 257 3.37 13.71 0.56
N TYR A 258 2.54 14.19 -0.37
CA TYR A 258 1.50 13.41 -1.02
C TYR A 258 1.36 13.80 -2.49
N CYS A 259 1.74 12.90 -3.39
CA CYS A 259 1.63 13.08 -4.83
C CYS A 259 0.51 12.20 -5.38
N ARG A 260 -0.61 12.82 -5.72
CA ARG A 260 -1.77 12.14 -6.35
C ARG A 260 -1.69 12.09 -7.86
N PHE A 261 -0.87 12.95 -8.48
CA PHE A 261 -0.64 13.08 -9.93
C PHE A 261 -1.90 13.52 -10.72
N ASN A 262 -2.76 14.29 -10.11
CA ASN A 262 -3.97 14.91 -10.72
C ASN A 262 -3.70 16.32 -11.24
#